data_79a4d4263393d7a1e49cfc0e30cb4299
#
_entry.id   79a4d4263393d7a1e49cfc0e30cb4299
#
_cell.length_a   1.000
_cell.length_b   1.000
_cell.length_c   1.000
_cell.angle_alpha   90.00
_cell.angle_beta   90.00
_cell.angle_gamma   90.00
#
_symmetry.space_group_name_H-M   'P 1'
#
loop_
_entity.id
_entity.type
_entity.pdbx_description
1 polymer ?
#
loop_
_entity_poly.entity_id
_entity_poly.type
_entity_poly.pdbx_seq_one_letter_code
_entity_poly.pdbx_strand_id
1 'polypeptide(L)'
;MARIDARIDALALALASGQTVTEAAVSADLSRRTATRRVADPAFRRRVAELRAEMVGRALGKMADGMAAAADTLRGLLDAEGESVRLGAARSILELGNKLRESVELEQRLADLEQRLAERSES
;
A
#
# COMPACT_ATOMS: atom_id res chain seq x y z
N MET A 1 26.54 15.56 13.80
CA MET A 1 26.26 14.30 13.08
C MET A 1 24.85 13.81 13.33
N ALA A 2 24.44 13.52 14.54
CA ALA A 2 23.09 13.04 14.84
C ALA A 2 21.95 13.96 14.36
N ARG A 3 22.11 15.29 14.41
CA ARG A 3 21.11 16.24 13.90
C ARG A 3 20.96 16.21 12.38
N ILE A 4 22.06 16.00 11.66
CA ILE A 4 22.05 15.92 10.19
C ILE A 4 21.39 14.61 9.76
N ASP A 5 21.71 13.51 10.43
CA ASP A 5 21.11 12.20 10.16
C ASP A 5 19.60 12.23 10.41
N ALA A 6 19.16 12.85 11.52
CA ALA A 6 17.74 13.02 11.82
C ALA A 6 17.00 13.84 10.77
N ARG A 7 17.63 14.89 10.23
CA ARG A 7 17.04 15.71 9.15
C ARG A 7 16.97 14.95 7.84
N ILE A 8 17.98 14.12 7.54
CA ILE A 8 17.97 13.27 6.34
C ILE A 8 16.88 12.21 6.45
N ASP A 9 16.70 11.60 7.61
CA ASP A 9 15.59 10.68 7.86
C ASP A 9 14.23 11.36 7.73
N ALA A 10 14.09 12.58 8.25
CA ALA A 10 12.89 13.39 8.09
C ALA A 10 12.61 13.72 6.62
N LEU A 11 13.65 14.00 5.83
CA LEU A 11 13.56 14.22 4.39
C LEU A 11 13.04 12.96 3.67
N ALA A 12 13.61 11.80 4.01
CA ALA A 12 13.20 10.53 3.43
C ALA A 12 11.72 10.21 3.73
N LEU A 13 11.28 10.42 4.98
CA LEU A 13 9.88 10.23 5.39
C LEU A 13 8.93 11.18 4.66
N ALA A 14 9.29 12.46 4.53
CA ALA A 14 8.49 13.45 3.84
C ALA A 14 8.31 13.10 2.36
N LEU A 15 9.39 12.68 1.69
CA LEU A 15 9.35 12.22 0.29
C LEU A 15 8.53 10.94 0.13
N ALA A 16 8.69 10.00 1.06
CA ALA A 16 7.90 8.76 1.06
C ALA A 16 6.40 9.03 1.19
N SER A 17 6.01 10.06 1.94
CA SER A 17 4.62 10.47 2.12
C SER A 17 4.02 11.22 0.92
N GLY A 18 4.82 11.49 -0.12
CA GLY A 18 4.35 12.11 -1.36
C GLY A 18 4.63 13.61 -1.48
N GLN A 19 5.38 14.21 -0.55
CA GLN A 19 5.77 15.62 -0.67
C GLN A 19 6.77 15.83 -1.82
N THR A 20 6.71 16.99 -2.42
CA THR A 20 7.74 17.41 -3.40
C THR A 20 9.08 17.63 -2.70
N VAL A 21 10.18 17.65 -3.47
CA VAL A 21 11.52 17.90 -2.92
C VAL A 21 11.57 19.24 -2.16
N THR A 22 10.91 20.26 -2.68
CA THR A 22 10.85 21.59 -2.05
C THR A 22 10.10 21.55 -0.71
N GLU A 23 8.93 20.92 -0.67
CA GLU A 23 8.13 20.75 0.56
C GLU A 23 8.86 19.89 1.60
N ALA A 24 9.44 18.79 1.15
CA ALA A 24 10.18 17.88 2.02
C ALA A 24 11.43 18.54 2.63
N ALA A 25 12.11 19.37 1.87
CA ALA A 25 13.25 20.15 2.38
C ALA A 25 12.82 21.09 3.52
N VAL A 26 11.70 21.79 3.35
CA VAL A 26 11.13 22.65 4.41
C VAL A 26 10.75 21.81 5.64
N SER A 27 10.07 20.69 5.44
CA SER A 27 9.66 19.79 6.53
C SER A 27 10.87 19.24 7.32
N ALA A 28 11.99 19.01 6.63
CA ALA A 28 13.21 18.46 7.23
C ALA A 28 14.20 19.53 7.73
N ASP A 29 13.85 20.80 7.59
CA ASP A 29 14.75 21.93 7.91
C ASP A 29 16.09 21.82 7.17
N LEU A 30 16.02 21.53 5.87
CA LEU A 30 17.15 21.44 4.96
C LEU A 30 17.00 22.46 3.82
N SER A 31 18.15 22.89 3.26
CA SER A 31 18.11 23.67 2.02
C SER A 31 17.65 22.79 0.85
N ARG A 32 16.99 23.41 -0.12
CA ARG A 32 16.59 22.72 -1.36
C ARG A 32 17.78 22.07 -2.06
N ARG A 33 18.92 22.75 -2.05
CA ARG A 33 20.18 22.24 -2.65
C ARG A 33 20.63 20.94 -1.99
N THR A 34 20.62 20.88 -0.65
CA THR A 34 20.97 19.69 0.10
C THR A 34 19.98 18.56 -0.18
N ALA A 35 18.68 18.85 -0.18
CA ALA A 35 17.65 17.87 -0.49
C ALA A 35 17.79 17.31 -1.91
N THR A 36 17.99 18.17 -2.90
CA THR A 36 18.20 17.76 -4.31
C THR A 36 19.42 16.85 -4.45
N ARG A 37 20.50 17.18 -3.77
CA ARG A 37 21.71 16.36 -3.78
C ARG A 37 21.47 14.98 -3.18
N ARG A 38 20.72 14.89 -2.09
CA ARG A 38 20.36 13.61 -1.47
C ARG A 38 19.47 12.76 -2.36
N VAL A 39 18.50 13.37 -3.01
CA VAL A 39 17.60 12.66 -3.95
C VAL A 39 18.36 12.05 -5.12
N ALA A 40 19.52 12.62 -5.50
CA ALA A 40 20.36 12.06 -6.54
C ALA A 40 21.13 10.80 -6.09
N ASP A 41 21.28 10.57 -4.79
CA ASP A 41 21.95 9.39 -4.26
C ASP A 41 21.07 8.14 -4.39
N PRO A 42 21.55 7.06 -5.05
CA PRO A 42 20.79 5.84 -5.21
C PRO A 42 20.41 5.15 -3.89
N ALA A 43 21.29 5.17 -2.89
CA ALA A 43 21.02 4.57 -1.58
C ALA A 43 19.89 5.30 -0.86
N PHE A 44 19.88 6.64 -0.94
CA PHE A 44 18.79 7.45 -0.37
C PHE A 44 17.46 7.18 -1.08
N ARG A 45 17.45 7.09 -2.40
CA ARG A 45 16.23 6.74 -3.17
C ARG A 45 15.66 5.38 -2.80
N ARG A 46 16.53 4.40 -2.59
CA ARG A 46 16.10 3.07 -2.09
C ARG A 46 15.45 3.17 -0.72
N ARG A 47 16.03 3.95 0.18
CA ARG A 47 15.46 4.16 1.51
C ARG A 47 14.07 4.81 1.44
N VAL A 48 13.88 5.80 0.58
CA VAL A 48 12.56 6.43 0.34
C VAL A 48 11.56 5.40 -0.19
N ALA A 49 11.98 4.56 -1.15
CA ALA A 49 11.13 3.52 -1.70
C ALA A 49 10.71 2.47 -0.65
N GLU A 50 11.64 2.05 0.22
CA GLU A 50 11.37 1.13 1.33
C GLU A 50 10.37 1.72 2.32
N LEU A 51 10.55 2.98 2.72
CA LEU A 51 9.64 3.68 3.62
C LEU A 51 8.23 3.80 3.01
N ARG A 52 8.16 4.12 1.71
CA ARG A 52 6.88 4.18 0.99
C ARG A 52 6.19 2.82 0.96
N ALA A 53 6.93 1.76 0.68
CA ALA A 53 6.40 0.40 0.69
C ALA A 53 5.85 0.00 2.07
N GLU A 54 6.55 0.35 3.15
CA GLU A 54 6.10 0.13 4.53
C GLU A 54 4.80 0.90 4.83
N MET A 55 4.72 2.16 4.40
CA MET A 55 3.53 3.00 4.59
C MET A 55 2.32 2.46 3.82
N VAL A 56 2.52 2.05 2.58
CA VAL A 56 1.48 1.42 1.75
C VAL A 56 1.04 0.09 2.37
N GLY A 57 2.00 -0.73 2.83
CA GLY A 57 1.69 -1.99 3.49
C GLY A 57 0.84 -1.81 4.74
N ARG A 58 1.14 -0.80 5.57
CA ARG A 58 0.31 -0.47 6.74
C ARG A 58 -1.09 0.01 6.37
N ALA A 59 -1.19 0.84 5.33
CA ALA A 59 -2.48 1.31 4.83
C ALA A 59 -3.33 0.15 4.30
N LEU A 60 -2.72 -0.76 3.52
CA LEU A 60 -3.39 -1.97 3.04
C LEU A 60 -3.84 -2.87 4.18
N GLY A 61 -3.03 -3.02 5.23
CA GLY A 61 -3.42 -3.77 6.44
C GLY A 61 -4.66 -3.19 7.11
N LYS A 62 -4.72 -1.87 7.26
CA LYS A 62 -5.89 -1.18 7.81
C LYS A 62 -7.13 -1.34 6.92
N MET A 63 -6.94 -1.28 5.60
CA MET A 63 -8.02 -1.53 4.66
C MET A 63 -8.52 -2.97 4.74
N ALA A 64 -7.62 -3.94 4.87
CA ALA A 64 -7.99 -5.34 5.05
C ALA A 64 -8.82 -5.55 6.31
N ASP A 65 -8.45 -4.93 7.43
CA ASP A 65 -9.25 -4.97 8.66
C ASP A 65 -10.64 -4.33 8.45
N GLY A 66 -10.67 -3.20 7.77
CA GLY A 66 -11.92 -2.52 7.40
C GLY A 66 -12.80 -3.36 6.46
N MET A 67 -12.21 -4.12 5.57
CA MET A 67 -12.93 -5.02 4.67
C MET A 67 -13.65 -6.13 5.43
N ALA A 68 -13.05 -6.69 6.47
CA ALA A 68 -13.71 -7.69 7.31
C ALA A 68 -14.95 -7.11 7.99
N ALA A 69 -14.84 -5.91 8.57
CA ALA A 69 -15.98 -5.21 9.19
C ALA A 69 -17.05 -4.85 8.14
N ALA A 70 -16.66 -4.41 6.97
CA ALA A 70 -17.58 -4.10 5.87
C ALA A 70 -18.33 -5.33 5.38
N ALA A 71 -17.65 -6.48 5.29
CA ALA A 71 -18.30 -7.75 4.93
C ALA A 71 -19.36 -8.15 5.96
N ASP A 72 -19.08 -8.00 7.25
CA ASP A 72 -20.05 -8.25 8.31
C ASP A 72 -21.27 -7.31 8.22
N THR A 73 -21.04 -6.04 7.91
CA THR A 73 -22.11 -5.06 7.69
C THR A 73 -22.98 -5.45 6.50
N LEU A 74 -22.37 -5.82 5.37
CA LEU A 74 -23.12 -6.26 4.18
C LEU A 74 -23.96 -7.50 4.49
N ARG A 75 -23.40 -8.47 5.22
CA ARG A 75 -24.17 -9.66 5.64
C ARG A 75 -25.36 -9.29 6.52
N GLY A 76 -25.17 -8.38 7.47
CA GLY A 76 -26.25 -7.88 8.32
C GLY A 76 -27.36 -7.20 7.52
N LEU A 77 -27.02 -6.46 6.49
CA LEU A 77 -27.97 -5.77 5.62
C LEU A 77 -28.82 -6.70 4.75
N LEU A 78 -28.45 -7.97 4.62
CA LEU A 78 -29.29 -8.97 3.96
C LEU A 78 -30.63 -9.19 4.70
N ASP A 79 -30.70 -8.85 5.98
CA ASP A 79 -31.90 -8.94 6.82
C ASP A 79 -32.56 -7.57 7.06
N ALA A 80 -32.13 -6.51 6.36
CA ALA A 80 -32.71 -5.19 6.48
C ALA A 80 -34.20 -5.17 6.08
N GLU A 81 -34.99 -4.28 6.68
CA GLU A 81 -36.42 -4.15 6.39
C GLU A 81 -36.69 -3.67 4.96
N GLY A 82 -35.83 -2.77 4.43
CA GLY A 82 -35.99 -2.24 3.08
C GLY A 82 -35.56 -3.22 2.00
N GLU A 83 -36.42 -3.51 1.03
CA GLU A 83 -36.10 -4.39 -0.09
C GLU A 83 -34.91 -3.91 -0.92
N SER A 84 -34.83 -2.60 -1.18
CA SER A 84 -33.72 -2.03 -1.95
C SER A 84 -32.38 -2.17 -1.23
N VAL A 85 -32.38 -2.07 0.10
CA VAL A 85 -31.17 -2.28 0.92
C VAL A 85 -30.72 -3.74 0.85
N ARG A 86 -31.67 -4.67 1.00
CA ARG A 86 -31.37 -6.12 0.87
C ARG A 86 -30.82 -6.45 -0.52
N LEU A 87 -31.45 -5.94 -1.56
CA LEU A 87 -31.00 -6.17 -2.94
C LEU A 87 -29.62 -5.57 -3.18
N GLY A 88 -29.36 -4.37 -2.70
CA GLY A 88 -28.06 -3.70 -2.81
C GLY A 88 -26.95 -4.49 -2.10
N ALA A 89 -27.22 -4.97 -0.88
CA ALA A 89 -26.28 -5.79 -0.13
C ALA A 89 -25.98 -7.12 -0.83
N ALA A 90 -27.02 -7.82 -1.31
CA ALA A 90 -26.87 -9.08 -2.02
C ALA A 90 -26.04 -8.89 -3.31
N ARG A 91 -26.35 -7.87 -4.09
CA ARG A 91 -25.61 -7.54 -5.31
C ARG A 91 -24.15 -7.22 -5.02
N SER A 92 -23.89 -6.39 -4.01
CA SER A 92 -22.52 -6.04 -3.62
C SER A 92 -21.71 -7.26 -3.19
N ILE A 93 -22.29 -8.15 -2.41
CA ILE A 93 -21.63 -9.39 -1.96
C ILE A 93 -21.26 -10.27 -3.16
N LEU A 94 -22.19 -10.47 -4.10
CA LEU A 94 -21.94 -11.29 -5.27
C LEU A 94 -20.90 -10.69 -6.20
N GLU A 95 -20.99 -9.39 -6.50
CA GLU A 95 -20.06 -8.70 -7.39
C GLU A 95 -18.65 -8.61 -6.82
N LEU A 96 -18.53 -8.15 -5.57
CA LEU A 96 -17.24 -8.00 -4.91
C LEU A 96 -16.61 -9.34 -4.56
N GLY A 97 -17.43 -10.30 -4.13
CA GLY A 97 -16.98 -11.66 -3.83
C GLY A 97 -16.37 -12.35 -5.05
N ASN A 98 -16.98 -12.21 -6.22
CA ASN A 98 -16.44 -12.75 -7.46
C ASN A 98 -15.13 -12.10 -7.86
N LYS A 99 -15.02 -10.76 -7.76
CA LYS A 99 -13.77 -10.03 -8.04
C LYS A 99 -12.63 -10.45 -7.13
N LEU A 100 -12.90 -10.61 -5.83
CA LEU A 100 -11.90 -11.05 -4.87
C LEU A 100 -11.44 -12.48 -5.15
N ARG A 101 -12.36 -13.36 -5.50
CA ARG A 101 -12.04 -14.75 -5.86
C ARG A 101 -11.14 -14.81 -7.09
N GLU A 102 -11.46 -14.05 -8.13
CA GLU A 102 -10.64 -13.95 -9.34
C GLU A 102 -9.23 -13.46 -9.03
N SER A 103 -9.10 -12.43 -8.17
CA SER A 103 -7.79 -11.90 -7.75
C SER A 103 -6.97 -12.93 -7.00
N VAL A 104 -7.58 -13.67 -6.07
CA VAL A 104 -6.90 -14.73 -5.30
C VAL A 104 -6.45 -15.86 -6.22
N GLU A 105 -7.30 -16.30 -7.13
CA GLU A 105 -6.96 -17.34 -8.11
C GLU A 105 -5.80 -16.91 -9.01
N LEU A 106 -5.81 -15.66 -9.45
CA LEU A 106 -4.74 -15.11 -10.29
C LEU A 106 -3.40 -15.07 -9.54
N GLU A 107 -3.40 -14.62 -8.29
CA GLU A 107 -2.20 -14.60 -7.45
C GLU A 107 -1.66 -16.02 -7.22
N GLN A 108 -2.53 -16.99 -6.98
CA GLN A 108 -2.13 -18.39 -6.83
C GLN A 108 -1.49 -18.94 -8.10
N ARG A 109 -2.05 -18.65 -9.26
CA ARG A 109 -1.47 -19.05 -10.56
C ARG A 109 -0.11 -18.42 -10.80
N LEU A 110 0.06 -17.15 -10.44
CA LEU A 110 1.34 -16.46 -10.54
C LEU A 110 2.39 -17.10 -9.63
N ALA A 111 2.03 -17.37 -8.38
CA ALA A 111 2.92 -18.02 -7.43
C ALA A 111 3.36 -19.42 -7.92
N ASP A 112 2.43 -20.21 -8.46
CA ASP A 112 2.71 -21.52 -9.03
C ASP A 112 3.67 -21.43 -10.23
N LEU A 113 3.47 -20.44 -11.12
CA LEU A 113 4.34 -20.21 -12.26
C LEU A 113 5.74 -19.78 -11.84
N GLU A 114 5.85 -18.89 -10.88
CA GLU A 114 7.14 -18.46 -10.31
C GLU A 114 7.90 -19.64 -9.72
N GLN A 115 7.21 -20.49 -8.97
CA GLN A 115 7.82 -21.70 -8.40
C GLN A 115 8.33 -22.65 -9.49
N ARG A 116 7.52 -22.91 -10.52
CA ARG A 116 7.94 -23.77 -11.65
C ARG A 116 9.13 -23.21 -12.42
N LEU A 117 9.19 -21.87 -12.57
CA LEU A 117 10.33 -21.22 -13.19
C LEU A 117 11.60 -21.34 -12.34
N ALA A 118 11.47 -21.17 -11.02
CA ALA A 118 12.59 -21.34 -10.10
C ALA A 118 13.14 -22.79 -10.14
N GLU A 119 12.27 -23.79 -10.12
CA GLU A 119 12.64 -25.21 -10.23
C GLU A 119 13.35 -25.52 -11.55
N ARG A 120 12.93 -24.92 -12.65
CA ARG A 120 13.58 -25.07 -13.96
C ARG A 120 14.96 -24.44 -14.04
N SER A 121 15.17 -23.34 -13.34
CA SER A 121 16.47 -22.66 -13.34
C SER A 121 17.53 -23.38 -12.50
N GLU A 122 17.10 -24.23 -11.57
CA GLU A 122 17.97 -25.07 -10.73
C GLU A 122 18.32 -26.41 -11.38
N SER A 123 17.65 -26.77 -12.45
CA SER A 123 17.93 -27.99 -13.22
C SER A 123 18.92 -27.73 -14.34
#